data_e9865abc99cf9c09e9e1d423352d1979
#
_entry.id   e9865abc99cf9c09e9e1d423352d1979
#
_cell.length_a   1.000
_cell.length_b   1.000
_cell.length_c   1.000
_cell.angle_alpha   90.00
_cell.angle_beta   90.00
_cell.angle_gamma   90.00
#
_symmetry.space_group_name_H-M   'P 1'
#
loop_
_entity.id
_entity.type
_entity.pdbx_description
1 polymer ?
#
loop_
_entity_poly.entity_id
_entity_poly.type
_entity_poly.pdbx_seq_one_letter_code
_entity_poly.pdbx_strand_id
1 'polypeptide(L)' 'METSSIRLSIRNLPEHFDRSRISVVLDEIERALMDDGGVYVRAYADSMTITIEVPTNQLIDAASCLKDLGLI' A
#
# COMPACT_ATOMS: atom_id res chain seq x y z
N MET A 1 -5.62 -12.66 -14.93
CA MET A 1 -5.03 -12.77 -13.59
C MET A 1 -5.91 -12.02 -12.60
N GLU A 2 -6.24 -12.65 -11.49
CA GLU A 2 -7.08 -12.01 -10.49
C GLU A 2 -6.26 -11.06 -9.62
N THR A 3 -6.86 -9.94 -9.28
CA THR A 3 -6.28 -8.98 -8.33
C THR A 3 -7.25 -8.74 -7.19
N SER A 4 -6.69 -8.42 -6.03
CA SER A 4 -7.44 -8.05 -4.85
C SER A 4 -7.06 -6.63 -4.47
N SER A 5 -7.95 -5.93 -3.76
CA SER A 5 -7.71 -4.55 -3.36
C SER A 5 -7.63 -4.45 -1.85
N ILE A 6 -6.64 -3.69 -1.38
CA ILE A 6 -6.54 -3.31 0.03
C ILE A 6 -6.77 -1.80 0.08
N ARG A 7 -7.68 -1.36 0.94
CA ARG A 7 -8.01 0.06 1.08
C ARG A 7 -7.53 0.59 2.42
N LEU A 8 -6.87 1.73 2.38
CA LEU A 8 -6.35 2.41 3.56
C LEU A 8 -6.92 3.81 3.64
N SER A 9 -7.29 4.25 4.84
CA SER A 9 -7.73 5.62 5.03
C SER A 9 -6.52 6.54 5.15
N ILE A 10 -6.49 7.62 4.36
CA ILE A 10 -5.39 8.58 4.41
C ILE A 10 -5.25 9.20 5.79
N ARG A 11 -6.37 9.46 6.47
CA ARG A 11 -6.37 10.05 7.81
C ARG A 11 -5.69 9.17 8.87
N ASN A 12 -5.60 7.86 8.62
CA ASN A 12 -5.03 6.90 9.55
C ASN A 12 -3.59 6.52 9.24
N LEU A 13 -2.96 7.18 8.27
CA LEU A 13 -1.57 6.91 7.94
C LEU A 13 -0.66 7.23 9.13
N PRO A 14 0.38 6.40 9.37
CA PRO A 14 1.40 6.72 10.37
C PRO A 14 2.05 8.08 10.09
N GLU A 15 2.53 8.73 11.15
CA GLU A 15 3.08 10.08 11.04
C GLU A 15 4.28 10.21 10.12
N HIS A 16 5.05 9.14 9.94
CA HIS A 16 6.21 9.18 9.06
C HIS A 16 5.84 9.23 7.58
N PHE A 17 4.58 9.00 7.23
CA PHE A 17 4.09 9.21 5.87
C PHE A 17 3.52 10.62 5.75
N ASP A 18 3.96 11.35 4.74
CA ASP A 18 3.55 12.73 4.53
C ASP A 18 2.22 12.79 3.78
N ARG A 19 1.14 13.08 4.51
CA ARG A 19 -0.21 13.15 3.96
C ARG A 19 -0.38 14.26 2.93
N SER A 20 0.50 15.25 2.92
CA SER A 20 0.45 16.34 1.95
C SER A 20 1.07 15.95 0.62
N ARG A 21 1.78 14.82 0.58
CA ARG A 21 2.45 14.33 -0.62
C ARG A 21 2.04 12.88 -0.91
N ILE A 22 0.78 12.70 -1.25
CA ILE A 22 0.23 11.36 -1.45
C ILE A 22 0.96 10.60 -2.56
N SER A 23 1.37 11.27 -3.64
CA SER A 23 2.11 10.59 -4.71
C SER A 23 3.42 9.97 -4.21
N VAL A 24 4.10 10.62 -3.27
CA VAL A 24 5.32 10.09 -2.65
C VAL A 24 4.98 8.90 -1.76
N VAL A 25 3.89 8.98 -1.01
CA VAL A 25 3.43 7.88 -0.16
C VAL A 25 3.13 6.64 -1.00
N LEU A 26 2.44 6.81 -2.13
CA LEU A 26 2.13 5.70 -3.02
C LEU A 26 3.41 5.04 -3.56
N ASP A 27 4.40 5.83 -3.95
CA ASP A 27 5.70 5.33 -4.40
C ASP A 27 6.41 4.55 -3.30
N GLU A 28 6.40 5.07 -2.08
CA GLU A 28 7.03 4.40 -0.94
C GLU A 28 6.39 3.04 -0.66
N ILE A 29 5.06 2.98 -0.72
CA ILE A 29 4.33 1.74 -0.49
C ILE A 29 4.67 0.71 -1.58
N GLU A 30 4.63 1.11 -2.84
CA GLU A 30 4.95 0.22 -3.95
C GLU A 30 6.38 -0.30 -3.86
N ARG A 31 7.31 0.59 -3.53
CA ARG A 31 8.72 0.23 -3.43
C ARG A 31 8.98 -0.69 -2.25
N ALA A 32 8.38 -0.43 -1.10
CA ALA A 32 8.54 -1.26 0.08
C ALA A 32 8.01 -2.68 -0.16
N LEU A 33 6.86 -2.80 -0.81
CA LEU A 33 6.29 -4.11 -1.12
C LEU A 33 7.15 -4.88 -2.11
N MET A 34 7.73 -4.19 -3.09
CA MET A 34 8.62 -4.82 -4.05
C MET A 34 9.93 -5.26 -3.40
N ASP A 35 10.54 -4.39 -2.58
CA ASP A 35 11.86 -4.64 -2.00
C ASP A 35 11.81 -5.68 -0.88
N ASP A 36 10.81 -5.60 0.00
CA ASP A 36 10.73 -6.46 1.18
C ASP A 36 9.95 -7.74 0.91
N GLY A 37 8.89 -7.66 0.12
CA GLY A 37 8.01 -8.79 -0.11
C GLY A 37 8.10 -9.40 -1.50
N GLY A 38 8.81 -8.76 -2.42
CA GLY A 38 8.84 -9.22 -3.81
C GLY A 38 7.47 -9.14 -4.49
N VAL A 39 6.60 -8.27 -4.02
CA VAL A 39 5.23 -8.16 -4.51
C VAL A 39 5.09 -6.90 -5.36
N TYR A 40 4.67 -7.08 -6.60
CA TYR A 40 4.40 -5.96 -7.50
C TYR A 40 2.94 -5.53 -7.34
N VAL A 41 2.75 -4.33 -6.81
CA VAL A 41 1.42 -3.79 -6.57
C VAL A 41 1.22 -2.49 -7.35
N ARG A 42 -0.02 -2.10 -7.51
CA ARG A 42 -0.38 -0.79 -8.04
C ARG A 42 -1.11 -0.03 -6.94
N ALA A 43 -0.58 1.13 -6.57
CA ALA A 43 -1.19 1.96 -5.54
C ALA A 43 -1.72 3.25 -6.19
N TYR A 44 -2.93 3.63 -5.82
CA TYR A 44 -3.53 4.89 -6.25
C TYR A 44 -4.42 5.43 -5.14
N ALA A 45 -4.77 6.69 -5.24
CA ALA A 45 -5.52 7.34 -4.17
C ALA A 45 -6.55 8.31 -4.72
N ASP A 46 -7.63 8.47 -3.97
CA ASP A 46 -8.54 9.59 -4.12
C ASP A 46 -8.31 10.58 -2.95
N SER A 47 -9.27 11.46 -2.68
CA SER A 47 -9.12 12.47 -1.64
C SER A 47 -9.09 11.91 -0.21
N MET A 48 -9.55 10.67 0.00
CA MET A 48 -9.72 10.10 1.34
C MET A 48 -9.09 8.72 1.52
N THR A 49 -8.85 8.01 0.44
CA THR A 49 -8.53 6.58 0.49
C THR A 49 -7.38 6.25 -0.45
N ILE A 50 -6.45 5.43 0.04
CA ILE A 50 -5.43 4.80 -0.80
C ILE A 50 -5.92 3.38 -1.10
N THR A 51 -5.87 3.00 -2.37
CA THR A 51 -6.21 1.65 -2.82
C THR A 51 -4.95 0.98 -3.36
N ILE A 52 -4.68 -0.23 -2.88
CA ILE A 52 -3.54 -1.02 -3.32
C ILE A 52 -4.07 -2.26 -4.02
N GLU A 53 -3.79 -2.40 -5.30
CA GLU A 53 -4.17 -3.59 -6.08
C GLU A 53 -3.02 -4.59 -6.05
N VAL A 54 -3.32 -5.81 -5.64
CA VAL A 54 -2.34 -6.87 -5.40
C VAL A 54 -2.78 -8.12 -6.15
N PRO A 55 -1.86 -8.86 -6.76
CA PRO A 55 -2.23 -10.19 -7.26
C PRO A 55 -2.81 -11.02 -6.12
N THR A 56 -3.95 -11.66 -6.36
CA THR A 56 -4.68 -12.36 -5.29
C THR A 56 -3.82 -13.43 -4.63
N ASN A 57 -2.97 -14.11 -5.40
CA ASN A 57 -2.09 -15.14 -4.87
C ASN A 57 -0.94 -14.59 -4.00
N GLN A 58 -0.76 -13.27 -3.96
CA GLN A 58 0.26 -12.62 -3.14
C GLN A 58 -0.35 -11.73 -2.05
N LEU A 59 -1.65 -11.84 -1.85
CA LEU A 59 -2.38 -10.98 -0.91
C LEU A 59 -1.85 -11.10 0.52
N ILE A 60 -1.54 -12.31 0.97
CA ILE A 60 -1.03 -12.54 2.33
C ILE A 60 0.34 -11.89 2.50
N ASP A 61 1.22 -12.03 1.52
CA ASP A 61 2.55 -11.42 1.57
C ASP A 61 2.45 -9.90 1.58
N ALA A 62 1.57 -9.33 0.76
CA ALA A 62 1.35 -7.89 0.73
C ALA A 62 0.80 -7.38 2.07
N ALA A 63 -0.18 -8.09 2.64
CA ALA A 63 -0.77 -7.71 3.93
C ALA A 63 0.28 -7.74 5.04
N SER A 64 1.15 -8.74 5.04
CA SER A 64 2.24 -8.84 6.01
C SER A 64 3.18 -7.64 5.93
N CYS A 65 3.57 -7.25 4.71
CA CYS A 65 4.43 -6.08 4.51
C CYS A 65 3.74 -4.79 4.97
N LEU A 66 2.46 -4.63 4.66
CA LEU A 66 1.69 -3.45 5.08
C LEU A 66 1.57 -3.38 6.59
N LYS A 67 1.43 -4.52 7.25
CA LYS A 67 1.42 -4.59 8.70
C LYS A 67 2.76 -4.15 9.28
N ASP A 68 3.86 -4.60 8.70
CA ASP A 68 5.21 -4.21 9.15
C ASP A 68 5.45 -2.71 8.97
N LEU A 69 4.83 -2.11 7.96
CA LEU A 69 4.91 -0.67 7.73
C LEU A 69 3.99 0.12 8.67
N GLY A 70 3.15 -0.54 9.42
CA GLY A 70 2.20 0.12 10.32
C GLY A 70 0.95 0.64 9.62
N LEU A 71 0.68 0.18 8.39
CA LEU A 71 -0.46 0.65 7.61
C LEU A 71 -1.74 -0.12 7.91
N ILE A 72 -1.62 -1.32 8.42
CA ILE A 72 -2.77 -2.11 8.83
C ILE A 72 -2.52 -2.79 10.16
#